data_261d9169d126a8e453514557925d976f
#
_entry.id   261d9169d126a8e453514557925d976f
#
_cell.length_a   1.000
_cell.length_b   1.000
_cell.length_c   1.000
_cell.angle_alpha   90.00
_cell.angle_beta   90.00
_cell.angle_gamma   90.00
#
_symmetry.space_group_name_H-M   'P 1'
#
loop_
_entity.id
_entity.type
_entity.pdbx_description
1 polymer ?
#
loop_
_entity_poly.entity_id
_entity_poly.type
_entity_poly.pdbx_seq_one_letter_code
_entity_poly.pdbx_strand_id
1 'polypeptide(L)'
;MKQKLAISLAALFVSLASYAQSIETKMVSHALSFLDVPYVANTLEMDGKEELVINCDEMDCTTFVEYVMALAKTPEQANGDISETAFAENLTKIRYRNGKIDGYTSRLHYVSDWINNGLRNGLIEDITAANSPYSTSLKLNYMTTHPSNYKQLANSPENVATMKKIENSLTGSEYHFLPKEKLGHNGNLWIKNGDIICFTTNIAGLDVSHMGIAFYADSKLTLIHASSTEKKVVVSKISLAQMLQQNDNVVGIRVLRVK
;
A
#
# COMPACT_ATOMS: atom_id res chain seq x y z
N MET A 1 -59.54 48.23 14.53
CA MET A 1 -58.63 47.79 13.48
C MET A 1 -57.43 47.09 14.11
N LYS A 2 -57.34 45.76 14.04
CA LYS A 2 -56.21 45.00 14.54
C LYS A 2 -55.45 44.46 13.32
N GLN A 3 -54.25 45.00 13.07
CA GLN A 3 -53.33 44.50 12.09
C GLN A 3 -52.65 43.21 12.60
N LYS A 4 -52.85 42.10 11.88
CA LYS A 4 -52.11 40.86 12.10
C LYS A 4 -50.78 40.93 11.33
N LEU A 5 -49.66 40.94 12.04
CA LEU A 5 -48.34 40.83 11.50
C LEU A 5 -48.09 39.36 11.19
N ALA A 6 -48.00 39.00 9.90
CA ALA A 6 -47.62 37.67 9.44
C ALA A 6 -46.06 37.58 9.40
N ILE A 7 -45.49 36.83 10.30
CA ILE A 7 -44.03 36.51 10.29
C ILE A 7 -43.89 35.32 9.35
N SER A 8 -43.27 35.56 8.18
CA SER A 8 -42.91 34.50 7.23
C SER A 8 -41.59 33.85 7.70
N LEU A 9 -41.68 32.63 8.21
CA LEU A 9 -40.51 31.84 8.61
C LEU A 9 -39.92 31.22 7.33
N ALA A 10 -38.90 31.84 6.75
CA ALA A 10 -38.11 31.25 5.69
C ALA A 10 -37.23 30.13 6.26
N ALA A 11 -37.64 28.88 6.05
CA ALA A 11 -36.81 27.71 6.38
C ALA A 11 -35.61 27.66 5.46
N LEU A 12 -34.46 28.00 6.00
CA LEU A 12 -33.17 27.85 5.32
C LEU A 12 -32.83 26.36 5.27
N PHE A 13 -33.15 25.68 4.17
CA PHE A 13 -32.63 24.34 3.90
C PHE A 13 -31.15 24.45 3.59
N VAL A 14 -30.31 24.26 4.61
CA VAL A 14 -28.88 23.98 4.41
C VAL A 14 -28.82 22.54 3.92
N SER A 15 -28.69 22.34 2.64
CA SER A 15 -28.32 21.05 2.07
C SER A 15 -26.89 20.75 2.53
N LEU A 16 -26.72 19.88 3.52
CA LEU A 16 -25.46 19.21 3.84
C LEU A 16 -25.15 18.30 2.64
N ALA A 17 -24.49 18.86 1.63
CA ALA A 17 -23.83 18.06 0.62
C ALA A 17 -22.74 17.26 1.35
N SER A 18 -22.94 15.94 1.50
CA SER A 18 -21.89 15.01 1.89
C SER A 18 -20.82 15.11 0.81
N TYR A 19 -19.79 15.92 1.03
CA TYR A 19 -18.60 15.87 0.21
C TYR A 19 -17.98 14.50 0.38
N ALA A 20 -18.11 13.63 -0.62
CA ALA A 20 -17.38 12.37 -0.64
C ALA A 20 -15.89 12.70 -0.44
N GLN A 21 -15.28 12.17 0.61
CA GLN A 21 -13.86 12.37 0.86
C GLN A 21 -13.05 11.85 -0.33
N SER A 22 -11.99 12.58 -0.72
CA SER A 22 -11.09 12.12 -1.76
C SER A 22 -10.40 10.81 -1.34
N ILE A 23 -9.99 10.01 -2.31
CA ILE A 23 -9.31 8.73 -2.04
C ILE A 23 -8.03 8.95 -1.23
N GLU A 24 -7.30 10.04 -1.49
CA GLU A 24 -6.09 10.40 -0.77
C GLU A 24 -6.39 10.69 0.71
N THR A 25 -7.49 11.39 1.00
CA THR A 25 -7.93 11.65 2.38
C THR A 25 -8.31 10.35 3.08
N LYS A 26 -9.03 9.45 2.40
CA LYS A 26 -9.37 8.12 2.94
C LYS A 26 -8.12 7.29 3.23
N MET A 27 -7.15 7.27 2.31
CA MET A 27 -5.87 6.58 2.51
C MET A 27 -5.17 7.04 3.80
N VAL A 28 -5.06 8.36 4.01
CA VAL A 28 -4.45 8.91 5.23
C VAL A 28 -5.28 8.59 6.47
N SER A 29 -6.59 8.77 6.42
CA SER A 29 -7.49 8.50 7.56
C SER A 29 -7.39 7.05 8.02
N HIS A 30 -7.46 6.08 7.10
CA HIS A 30 -7.33 4.67 7.43
C HIS A 30 -5.91 4.30 7.87
N ALA A 31 -4.86 4.92 7.29
CA ALA A 31 -3.50 4.71 7.75
C ALA A 31 -3.31 5.16 9.22
N LEU A 32 -3.89 6.31 9.59
CA LEU A 32 -3.84 6.84 10.96
C LEU A 32 -4.67 6.00 11.93
N SER A 33 -5.77 5.36 11.50
CA SER A 33 -6.58 4.50 12.38
C SER A 33 -5.85 3.23 12.83
N PHE A 34 -4.78 2.83 12.13
CA PHE A 34 -3.92 1.70 12.51
C PHE A 34 -2.74 2.08 13.42
N LEU A 35 -2.61 3.33 13.85
CA LEU A 35 -1.51 3.71 14.76
C LEU A 35 -1.48 2.80 15.99
N ASP A 36 -0.26 2.46 16.42
CA ASP A 36 0.05 1.57 17.53
C ASP A 36 -0.31 0.08 17.34
N VAL A 37 -0.90 -0.32 16.21
CA VAL A 37 -1.08 -1.74 15.88
C VAL A 37 0.28 -2.42 15.79
N PRO A 38 0.50 -3.58 16.45
CA PRO A 38 1.78 -4.29 16.46
C PRO A 38 2.28 -4.68 15.07
N TYR A 39 3.61 -4.52 14.86
CA TYR A 39 4.29 -5.10 13.71
C TYR A 39 4.56 -6.58 13.95
N VAL A 40 3.98 -7.44 13.14
CA VAL A 40 4.23 -8.88 13.13
C VAL A 40 4.43 -9.33 11.68
N ALA A 41 5.56 -9.98 11.41
CA ALA A 41 5.84 -10.55 10.10
C ALA A 41 5.11 -11.89 9.92
N ASN A 42 4.83 -12.25 8.66
CA ASN A 42 4.26 -13.54 8.28
C ASN A 42 2.84 -13.82 8.84
N THR A 43 2.05 -12.79 9.10
CA THR A 43 0.68 -12.94 9.59
C THR A 43 -0.27 -13.63 8.59
N LEU A 44 0.17 -13.80 7.33
CA LEU A 44 -0.59 -14.47 6.27
C LEU A 44 -0.23 -15.97 6.12
N GLU A 45 0.76 -16.46 6.90
CA GLU A 45 1.25 -17.82 6.75
C GLU A 45 0.40 -18.82 7.54
N MET A 46 -0.54 -19.46 6.85
CA MET A 46 -1.43 -20.47 7.42
C MET A 46 -1.02 -21.91 7.05
N ASP A 47 -1.52 -22.88 7.79
CA ASP A 47 -1.47 -24.29 7.40
C ASP A 47 -2.63 -24.62 6.47
N GLY A 48 -2.40 -25.48 5.46
CA GLY A 48 -3.42 -25.96 4.56
C GLY A 48 -3.54 -25.15 3.26
N LYS A 49 -4.78 -24.91 2.83
CA LYS A 49 -5.05 -24.17 1.60
C LYS A 49 -4.84 -22.69 1.79
N GLU A 50 -4.40 -22.02 0.73
CA GLU A 50 -4.36 -20.57 0.68
C GLU A 50 -5.78 -20.01 0.75
N GLU A 51 -6.04 -19.13 1.71
CA GLU A 51 -7.31 -18.45 1.91
C GLU A 51 -7.05 -16.97 2.19
N LEU A 52 -8.10 -16.15 2.10
CA LEU A 52 -7.98 -14.74 2.46
C LEU A 52 -7.85 -14.59 3.98
N VAL A 53 -6.67 -14.23 4.44
CA VAL A 53 -6.44 -13.86 5.84
C VAL A 53 -6.72 -12.38 6.03
N ILE A 54 -7.56 -12.05 7.02
CA ILE A 54 -7.82 -10.68 7.49
C ILE A 54 -7.41 -10.65 8.96
N ASN A 55 -6.31 -9.96 9.26
CA ASN A 55 -5.82 -9.72 10.61
C ASN A 55 -5.43 -8.24 10.73
N CYS A 56 -6.37 -7.43 11.23
CA CYS A 56 -6.14 -6.00 11.44
C CYS A 56 -5.51 -5.67 12.80
N ASP A 57 -5.32 -6.69 13.67
CA ASP A 57 -4.72 -6.54 15.00
C ASP A 57 -3.20 -6.65 14.97
N GLU A 58 -2.64 -7.22 13.90
CA GLU A 58 -1.20 -7.39 13.67
C GLU A 58 -0.90 -7.29 12.17
N MET A 59 0.18 -6.61 11.80
CA MET A 59 0.51 -6.41 10.39
C MET A 59 1.99 -6.16 10.15
N ASP A 60 2.46 -6.48 8.95
CA ASP A 60 3.72 -6.01 8.41
C ASP A 60 3.51 -4.81 7.47
N CYS A 61 4.59 -4.32 6.83
CA CYS A 61 4.50 -3.14 5.96
C CYS A 61 3.63 -3.37 4.71
N THR A 62 3.58 -4.59 4.19
CA THR A 62 2.78 -4.92 3.00
C THR A 62 1.30 -5.05 3.36
N THR A 63 0.99 -5.84 4.38
CA THR A 63 -0.39 -6.03 4.85
C THR A 63 -1.01 -4.74 5.34
N PHE A 64 -0.23 -3.86 6.00
CA PHE A 64 -0.65 -2.50 6.35
C PHE A 64 -1.14 -1.71 5.13
N VAL A 65 -0.32 -1.63 4.08
CA VAL A 65 -0.68 -0.89 2.85
C VAL A 65 -1.89 -1.52 2.16
N GLU A 66 -1.97 -2.85 2.11
CA GLU A 66 -3.11 -3.56 1.53
C GLU A 66 -4.42 -3.28 2.28
N TYR A 67 -4.42 -3.31 3.62
CA TYR A 67 -5.59 -2.99 4.43
C TYR A 67 -6.02 -1.54 4.27
N VAL A 68 -5.08 -0.59 4.34
CA VAL A 68 -5.36 0.84 4.12
C VAL A 68 -6.00 1.07 2.74
N MET A 69 -5.45 0.47 1.70
CA MET A 69 -5.96 0.59 0.34
C MET A 69 -7.33 -0.07 0.18
N ALA A 70 -7.53 -1.27 0.75
CA ALA A 70 -8.81 -1.97 0.67
C ALA A 70 -9.92 -1.19 1.38
N LEU A 71 -9.65 -0.65 2.58
CA LEU A 71 -10.58 0.21 3.33
C LEU A 71 -10.91 1.48 2.54
N ALA A 72 -9.90 2.18 2.02
CA ALA A 72 -10.11 3.42 1.26
C ALA A 72 -10.98 3.23 0.00
N LYS A 73 -10.90 2.04 -0.61
CA LYS A 73 -11.71 1.66 -1.79
C LYS A 73 -13.07 1.07 -1.42
N THR A 74 -13.33 0.77 -0.16
CA THR A 74 -14.62 0.23 0.27
C THR A 74 -15.59 1.40 0.54
N PRO A 75 -16.77 1.41 -0.08
CA PRO A 75 -17.77 2.42 0.20
C PRO A 75 -18.25 2.32 1.66
N GLU A 76 -18.38 3.46 2.31
CA GLU A 76 -19.05 3.55 3.60
C GLU A 76 -20.57 3.37 3.43
N GLN A 77 -21.17 2.64 4.33
CA GLN A 77 -22.64 2.50 4.39
C GLN A 77 -23.28 3.78 4.95
N ALA A 78 -24.58 3.90 4.83
CA ALA A 78 -25.34 5.07 5.31
C ALA A 78 -25.20 5.35 6.82
N ASN A 79 -24.86 4.33 7.61
CA ASN A 79 -24.59 4.41 9.06
C ASN A 79 -23.10 4.69 9.39
N GLY A 80 -22.24 4.84 8.39
CA GLY A 80 -20.81 5.04 8.55
C GLY A 80 -19.98 3.73 8.67
N ASP A 81 -20.63 2.57 8.70
CA ASP A 81 -19.95 1.28 8.79
C ASP A 81 -19.32 0.89 7.44
N ILE A 82 -18.29 0.05 7.51
CA ILE A 82 -17.64 -0.56 6.33
C ILE A 82 -18.25 -1.94 6.09
N SER A 83 -18.64 -2.21 4.85
CA SER A 83 -19.08 -3.55 4.45
C SER A 83 -17.91 -4.54 4.50
N GLU A 84 -17.96 -5.50 5.41
CA GLU A 84 -16.94 -6.56 5.52
C GLU A 84 -16.78 -7.35 4.22
N THR A 85 -17.88 -7.66 3.54
CA THR A 85 -17.86 -8.37 2.25
C THR A 85 -17.16 -7.54 1.18
N ALA A 86 -17.50 -6.26 1.03
CA ALA A 86 -16.85 -5.38 0.05
C ALA A 86 -15.37 -5.14 0.39
N PHE A 87 -15.02 -5.04 1.67
CA PHE A 87 -13.63 -4.98 2.11
C PHE A 87 -12.86 -6.23 1.73
N ALA A 88 -13.38 -7.43 2.03
CA ALA A 88 -12.76 -8.70 1.68
C ALA A 88 -12.58 -8.86 0.16
N GLU A 89 -13.58 -8.46 -0.64
CA GLU A 89 -13.48 -8.45 -2.10
C GLU A 89 -12.38 -7.50 -2.61
N ASN A 90 -12.30 -6.27 -2.08
CA ASN A 90 -11.27 -5.32 -2.45
C ASN A 90 -9.87 -5.82 -2.04
N LEU A 91 -9.74 -6.35 -0.84
CA LEU A 91 -8.48 -6.94 -0.35
C LEU A 91 -8.03 -8.12 -1.23
N THR A 92 -8.96 -8.98 -1.65
CA THR A 92 -8.67 -10.09 -2.56
C THR A 92 -8.14 -9.59 -3.90
N LYS A 93 -8.77 -8.55 -4.48
CA LYS A 93 -8.31 -7.92 -5.73
C LYS A 93 -6.92 -7.30 -5.62
N ILE A 94 -6.57 -6.77 -4.43
CA ILE A 94 -5.29 -6.12 -4.16
C ILE A 94 -4.19 -7.16 -3.92
N ARG A 95 -4.45 -8.20 -3.14
CA ARG A 95 -3.45 -9.16 -2.65
C ARG A 95 -3.17 -10.31 -3.61
N TYR A 96 -4.17 -10.70 -4.41
CA TYR A 96 -4.08 -11.90 -5.26
C TYR A 96 -4.09 -11.57 -6.75
N ARG A 97 -3.33 -12.32 -7.51
CA ARG A 97 -3.23 -12.18 -8.96
C ARG A 97 -4.59 -12.26 -9.64
N ASN A 98 -4.96 -11.19 -10.35
CA ASN A 98 -6.27 -11.02 -10.98
C ASN A 98 -7.46 -11.19 -10.01
N GLY A 99 -7.26 -10.94 -8.72
CA GLY A 99 -8.29 -11.06 -7.69
C GLY A 99 -8.78 -12.47 -7.44
N LYS A 100 -7.95 -13.51 -7.69
CA LYS A 100 -8.31 -14.91 -7.51
C LYS A 100 -7.34 -15.62 -6.59
N ILE A 101 -7.88 -16.35 -5.61
CA ILE A 101 -7.11 -17.21 -4.72
C ILE A 101 -7.00 -18.58 -5.40
N ASP A 102 -5.78 -18.95 -5.77
CA ASP A 102 -5.44 -20.21 -6.42
C ASP A 102 -4.08 -20.72 -5.92
N GLY A 103 -4.05 -21.13 -4.65
CA GLY A 103 -2.86 -21.54 -3.93
C GLY A 103 -1.90 -20.40 -3.59
N TYR A 104 -0.84 -20.74 -2.85
CA TYR A 104 0.16 -19.82 -2.31
C TYR A 104 0.75 -18.85 -3.36
N THR A 105 1.07 -19.37 -4.55
CA THR A 105 1.74 -18.60 -5.61
C THR A 105 0.81 -17.61 -6.34
N SER A 106 -0.49 -17.64 -6.06
CA SER A 106 -1.43 -16.62 -6.54
C SER A 106 -1.34 -15.32 -5.76
N ARG A 107 -0.82 -15.34 -4.52
CA ARG A 107 -0.52 -14.15 -3.73
C ARG A 107 0.61 -13.37 -4.40
N LEU A 108 0.49 -12.04 -4.42
CA LEU A 108 1.45 -11.15 -5.09
C LEU A 108 2.64 -10.85 -4.15
N HIS A 109 3.59 -11.78 -4.09
CA HIS A 109 4.72 -11.74 -3.15
C HIS A 109 5.75 -10.66 -3.47
N TYR A 110 6.04 -10.41 -4.74
CA TYR A 110 6.91 -9.31 -5.16
C TYR A 110 6.10 -8.05 -5.35
N VAL A 111 6.57 -6.93 -4.78
CA VAL A 111 5.86 -5.64 -4.89
C VAL A 111 5.75 -5.19 -6.34
N SER A 112 6.74 -5.46 -7.19
CA SER A 112 6.64 -5.16 -8.62
C SER A 112 5.53 -5.94 -9.33
N ASP A 113 5.25 -7.18 -8.92
CA ASP A 113 4.13 -7.96 -9.43
C ASP A 113 2.79 -7.40 -8.91
N TRP A 114 2.76 -7.02 -7.63
CA TRP A 114 1.63 -6.34 -7.00
C TRP A 114 1.32 -5.02 -7.73
N ILE A 115 2.34 -4.20 -8.05
CA ILE A 115 2.20 -2.97 -8.83
C ILE A 115 1.64 -3.27 -10.23
N ASN A 116 2.23 -4.23 -10.95
CA ASN A 116 1.79 -4.60 -12.29
C ASN A 116 0.33 -5.09 -12.30
N ASN A 117 -0.07 -5.86 -11.29
CA ASN A 117 -1.46 -6.28 -11.12
C ASN A 117 -2.38 -5.08 -10.84
N GLY A 118 -1.98 -4.19 -9.95
CA GLY A 118 -2.72 -2.97 -9.61
C GLY A 118 -2.91 -2.03 -10.81
N LEU A 119 -1.87 -1.83 -11.62
CA LEU A 119 -1.93 -1.03 -12.85
C LEU A 119 -2.89 -1.64 -13.88
N ARG A 120 -2.77 -2.95 -14.17
CA ARG A 120 -3.64 -3.64 -15.13
C ARG A 120 -5.12 -3.61 -14.72
N ASN A 121 -5.40 -3.66 -13.43
CA ASN A 121 -6.76 -3.64 -12.90
C ASN A 121 -7.28 -2.24 -12.58
N GLY A 122 -6.55 -1.18 -12.91
CA GLY A 122 -6.95 0.21 -12.68
C GLY A 122 -7.09 0.57 -11.19
N LEU A 123 -6.38 -0.13 -10.30
CA LEU A 123 -6.42 0.10 -8.85
C LEU A 123 -5.48 1.24 -8.44
N ILE A 124 -4.37 1.40 -9.15
CA ILE A 124 -3.31 2.37 -8.89
C ILE A 124 -2.79 2.99 -10.18
N GLU A 125 -2.04 4.07 -10.03
CA GLU A 125 -1.24 4.73 -11.06
C GLU A 125 0.23 4.83 -10.58
N ASP A 126 1.20 4.60 -11.48
CA ASP A 126 2.62 4.81 -11.19
C ASP A 126 2.98 6.28 -11.43
N ILE A 127 3.00 7.05 -10.34
CA ILE A 127 3.34 8.49 -10.37
C ILE A 127 4.83 8.69 -10.65
N THR A 128 5.68 7.72 -10.31
CA THR A 128 7.12 7.81 -10.53
C THR A 128 7.45 7.84 -12.01
N ALA A 129 6.80 7.01 -12.81
CA ALA A 129 7.04 6.90 -14.24
C ALA A 129 6.84 8.24 -14.99
N ALA A 130 5.90 9.08 -14.52
CA ALA A 130 5.64 10.39 -15.09
C ALA A 130 6.59 11.50 -14.58
N ASN A 131 7.31 11.28 -13.45
CA ASN A 131 8.02 12.33 -12.73
C ASN A 131 9.51 12.05 -12.51
N SER A 132 10.00 10.86 -12.87
CA SER A 132 11.40 10.49 -12.72
C SER A 132 11.95 9.89 -14.03
N PRO A 133 13.08 10.41 -14.55
CA PRO A 133 13.71 9.86 -15.72
C PRO A 133 14.58 8.61 -15.43
N TYR A 134 14.75 8.27 -14.14
CA TYR A 134 15.61 7.17 -13.74
C TYR A 134 14.84 5.85 -13.84
N SER A 135 15.42 4.88 -14.53
CA SER A 135 14.87 3.53 -14.67
C SER A 135 15.93 2.47 -14.46
N THR A 136 15.48 1.25 -14.19
CA THR A 136 16.32 0.05 -14.09
C THR A 136 15.47 -1.19 -14.38
N SER A 137 16.15 -2.32 -14.64
CA SER A 137 15.48 -3.58 -14.92
C SER A 137 15.37 -4.45 -13.66
N LEU A 138 14.25 -5.13 -13.49
CA LEU A 138 14.04 -6.11 -12.43
C LEU A 138 14.98 -7.31 -12.60
N LYS A 139 15.47 -7.81 -11.46
CA LYS A 139 16.25 -9.06 -11.35
C LYS A 139 15.73 -9.81 -10.13
N LEU A 140 14.77 -10.70 -10.34
CA LEU A 140 14.03 -11.36 -9.26
C LEU A 140 14.39 -12.84 -9.18
N ASN A 141 14.82 -13.27 -7.99
CA ASN A 141 15.06 -14.68 -7.66
C ASN A 141 15.12 -14.93 -6.15
N TYR A 142 14.80 -13.90 -5.31
CA TYR A 142 15.02 -13.99 -3.87
C TYR A 142 14.27 -15.16 -3.24
N MET A 143 12.99 -15.33 -3.56
CA MET A 143 12.17 -16.39 -2.96
C MET A 143 12.64 -17.78 -3.38
N THR A 144 12.96 -17.99 -4.65
CA THR A 144 13.41 -19.31 -5.14
C THR A 144 14.85 -19.65 -4.77
N THR A 145 15.67 -18.67 -4.42
CA THR A 145 17.03 -18.90 -3.88
C THR A 145 17.06 -19.04 -2.35
N HIS A 146 15.98 -18.65 -1.67
CA HIS A 146 15.83 -18.74 -0.21
C HIS A 146 14.52 -19.45 0.20
N PRO A 147 14.18 -20.62 -0.37
CA PRO A 147 12.87 -21.24 -0.16
C PRO A 147 12.62 -21.60 1.31
N SER A 148 13.67 -21.86 2.09
CA SER A 148 13.57 -22.15 3.52
C SER A 148 13.03 -21.00 4.37
N ASN A 149 13.06 -19.76 3.86
CA ASN A 149 12.51 -18.60 4.55
C ASN A 149 10.98 -18.49 4.41
N TYR A 150 10.38 -19.35 3.59
CA TYR A 150 8.95 -19.30 3.26
C TYR A 150 8.32 -20.67 3.53
N LYS A 151 7.42 -20.72 4.49
CA LYS A 151 6.78 -21.99 4.94
C LYS A 151 6.22 -22.82 3.79
N GLN A 152 5.54 -22.19 2.83
CA GLN A 152 4.90 -22.85 1.70
C GLN A 152 5.86 -23.19 0.54
N LEU A 153 7.09 -22.66 0.55
CA LEU A 153 8.15 -23.03 -0.40
C LEU A 153 9.08 -24.10 0.15
N ALA A 154 9.36 -24.06 1.46
CA ALA A 154 10.36 -24.92 2.11
C ALA A 154 10.16 -26.42 1.82
N ASN A 155 8.91 -26.84 1.71
CA ASN A 155 8.55 -28.27 1.50
C ASN A 155 7.72 -28.50 0.23
N SER A 156 7.71 -27.55 -0.71
CA SER A 156 6.93 -27.65 -1.95
C SER A 156 7.75 -27.32 -3.19
N PRO A 157 8.43 -28.30 -3.81
CA PRO A 157 9.12 -28.12 -5.08
C PRO A 157 8.21 -27.55 -6.19
N GLU A 158 6.91 -27.86 -6.15
CA GLU A 158 5.92 -27.36 -7.11
C GLU A 158 5.71 -25.86 -6.95
N ASN A 159 5.54 -25.35 -5.71
CA ASN A 159 5.43 -23.93 -5.44
C ASN A 159 6.72 -23.19 -5.81
N VAL A 160 7.89 -23.77 -5.53
CA VAL A 160 9.18 -23.22 -5.96
C VAL A 160 9.26 -23.13 -7.48
N ALA A 161 8.87 -24.18 -8.20
CA ALA A 161 8.88 -24.16 -9.66
C ALA A 161 7.91 -23.13 -10.25
N THR A 162 6.73 -22.99 -9.64
CA THR A 162 5.74 -21.96 -10.05
C THR A 162 6.25 -20.56 -9.74
N MET A 163 6.81 -20.33 -8.54
CA MET A 163 7.40 -19.04 -8.19
C MET A 163 8.56 -18.68 -9.13
N LYS A 164 9.39 -19.67 -9.53
CA LYS A 164 10.47 -19.45 -10.52
C LYS A 164 9.95 -18.97 -11.88
N LYS A 165 8.81 -19.47 -12.32
CA LYS A 165 8.17 -18.97 -13.57
C LYS A 165 7.73 -17.52 -13.40
N ILE A 166 7.17 -17.17 -12.23
CA ILE A 166 6.76 -15.78 -11.92
C ILE A 166 7.99 -14.85 -11.90
N GLU A 167 9.05 -15.20 -11.17
CA GLU A 167 10.30 -14.43 -11.13
C GLU A 167 10.89 -14.22 -12.54
N ASN A 168 10.92 -15.27 -13.36
CA ASN A 168 11.42 -15.19 -14.72
C ASN A 168 10.54 -14.29 -15.62
N SER A 169 9.21 -14.30 -15.41
CA SER A 169 8.29 -13.46 -16.20
C SER A 169 8.40 -11.97 -15.87
N LEU A 170 8.87 -11.63 -14.68
CA LEU A 170 9.07 -10.24 -14.21
C LEU A 170 10.49 -9.74 -14.47
N THR A 171 11.49 -10.63 -14.42
CA THR A 171 12.89 -10.30 -14.63
C THR A 171 13.12 -9.74 -16.05
N GLY A 172 13.86 -8.64 -16.13
CA GLY A 172 14.10 -7.90 -17.38
C GLY A 172 13.09 -6.79 -17.64
N SER A 173 11.97 -6.76 -16.95
CA SER A 173 11.00 -5.64 -17.03
C SER A 173 11.62 -4.37 -16.48
N GLU A 174 11.46 -3.27 -17.21
CA GLU A 174 11.92 -1.96 -16.79
C GLU A 174 10.92 -1.29 -15.85
N TYR A 175 11.41 -0.56 -14.84
CA TYR A 175 10.60 0.27 -13.99
C TYR A 175 11.30 1.58 -13.65
N HIS A 176 10.53 2.65 -13.45
CA HIS A 176 11.02 3.94 -12.99
C HIS A 176 11.11 4.00 -11.48
N PHE A 177 12.13 4.69 -10.96
CA PHE A 177 12.29 4.97 -9.54
C PHE A 177 12.89 6.36 -9.34
N LEU A 178 12.67 6.97 -8.18
CA LEU A 178 13.35 8.19 -7.77
C LEU A 178 14.54 7.80 -6.89
N PRO A 179 15.80 8.01 -7.32
CA PRO A 179 16.96 7.76 -6.47
C PRO A 179 16.89 8.52 -5.16
N LYS A 180 17.34 7.93 -4.04
CA LYS A 180 17.27 8.54 -2.72
C LYS A 180 17.97 9.91 -2.64
N GLU A 181 19.01 10.12 -3.44
CA GLU A 181 19.76 11.38 -3.53
C GLU A 181 19.00 12.49 -4.28
N LYS A 182 17.93 12.11 -5.00
CA LYS A 182 17.07 13.04 -5.76
C LYS A 182 15.78 13.38 -5.03
N LEU A 183 15.51 12.74 -3.90
CA LEU A 183 14.39 13.11 -3.04
C LEU A 183 14.72 14.41 -2.32
N GLY A 184 13.88 15.43 -2.51
CA GLY A 184 14.03 16.71 -1.81
C GLY A 184 13.93 16.53 -0.29
N HIS A 185 14.63 17.37 0.47
CA HIS A 185 14.63 17.32 1.94
C HIS A 185 13.21 17.31 2.55
N ASN A 186 12.32 18.08 1.97
CA ASN A 186 10.91 18.16 2.39
C ASN A 186 9.96 17.34 1.49
N GLY A 187 10.49 16.51 0.60
CA GLY A 187 9.74 15.78 -0.43
C GLY A 187 9.73 16.50 -1.78
N ASN A 188 9.09 15.90 -2.76
CA ASN A 188 8.90 16.44 -4.10
C ASN A 188 7.43 16.81 -4.29
N LEU A 189 7.12 17.94 -4.95
CA LEU A 189 5.77 18.50 -5.07
C LEU A 189 4.73 17.55 -5.71
N TRP A 190 5.18 16.58 -6.50
CA TRP A 190 4.32 15.61 -7.14
C TRP A 190 3.92 14.43 -6.22
N ILE A 191 4.62 14.25 -5.07
CA ILE A 191 4.25 13.28 -4.04
C ILE A 191 3.18 13.94 -3.15
N LYS A 192 2.07 13.25 -2.94
CA LYS A 192 0.93 13.75 -2.16
C LYS A 192 0.68 12.89 -0.92
N ASN A 193 -0.05 13.45 0.04
CA ASN A 193 -0.60 12.67 1.14
C ASN A 193 -1.42 11.50 0.58
N GLY A 194 -1.26 10.32 1.16
CA GLY A 194 -1.99 9.11 0.74
C GLY A 194 -1.34 8.34 -0.41
N ASP A 195 -0.29 8.87 -1.06
CA ASP A 195 0.48 8.08 -2.03
C ASP A 195 1.17 6.90 -1.33
N ILE A 196 1.25 5.76 -2.02
CA ILE A 196 1.99 4.59 -1.55
C ILE A 196 3.46 4.76 -1.92
N ILE A 197 4.35 4.65 -0.95
CA ILE A 197 5.79 4.70 -1.12
C ILE A 197 6.37 3.30 -1.00
N CYS A 198 7.09 2.83 -2.04
CA CYS A 198 7.80 1.56 -2.05
C CYS A 198 9.30 1.83 -2.09
N PHE A 199 10.07 1.28 -1.14
CA PHE A 199 11.53 1.44 -1.06
C PHE A 199 12.21 0.42 -1.96
N THR A 200 12.75 0.88 -3.09
CA THR A 200 13.54 0.03 -3.99
C THR A 200 14.88 -0.32 -3.37
N THR A 201 15.35 -1.55 -3.58
CA THR A 201 16.50 -2.09 -2.85
C THR A 201 17.58 -2.65 -3.77
N ASN A 202 18.83 -2.69 -3.27
CA ASN A 202 19.97 -3.37 -3.90
C ASN A 202 20.18 -4.80 -3.37
N ILE A 203 19.29 -5.29 -2.49
CA ILE A 203 19.34 -6.68 -2.04
C ILE A 203 19.17 -7.59 -3.27
N ALA A 204 20.12 -8.48 -3.46
CA ALA A 204 20.14 -9.35 -4.65
C ALA A 204 18.85 -10.18 -4.77
N GLY A 205 18.20 -10.09 -5.92
CA GLY A 205 16.98 -10.84 -6.22
C GLY A 205 15.68 -10.29 -5.62
N LEU A 206 15.74 -9.17 -4.89
CA LEU A 206 14.57 -8.50 -4.29
C LEU A 206 14.33 -7.15 -5.01
N ASP A 207 13.08 -6.72 -5.09
CA ASP A 207 12.67 -5.45 -5.72
C ASP A 207 12.43 -4.32 -4.72
N VAL A 208 11.68 -4.61 -3.67
CA VAL A 208 11.25 -3.65 -2.65
C VAL A 208 11.46 -4.23 -1.27
N SER A 209 12.04 -3.44 -0.37
CA SER A 209 12.33 -3.86 1.01
C SER A 209 11.35 -3.30 2.03
N HIS A 210 10.57 -2.28 1.69
CA HIS A 210 9.63 -1.64 2.60
C HIS A 210 8.54 -0.86 1.85
N MET A 211 7.37 -0.69 2.50
CA MET A 211 6.25 0.10 1.99
C MET A 211 5.61 0.94 3.11
N GLY A 212 4.94 2.02 2.71
CA GLY A 212 4.15 2.85 3.62
C GLY A 212 3.34 3.91 2.87
N ILE A 213 2.66 4.77 3.61
CA ILE A 213 1.80 5.82 3.09
C ILE A 213 2.46 7.18 3.31
N ALA A 214 2.59 7.96 2.23
CA ALA A 214 3.14 9.31 2.27
C ALA A 214 2.28 10.22 3.14
N PHE A 215 2.93 10.96 4.02
CA PHE A 215 2.28 11.91 4.91
C PHE A 215 3.14 13.15 5.11
N TYR A 216 2.55 14.32 4.90
CA TYR A 216 3.22 15.58 5.19
C TYR A 216 2.88 16.04 6.61
N ALA A 217 3.87 15.98 7.51
CA ALA A 217 3.82 16.55 8.86
C ALA A 217 4.66 17.83 8.89
N ASP A 218 4.08 18.96 9.29
CA ASP A 218 4.76 20.26 9.33
C ASP A 218 5.55 20.60 8.05
N SER A 219 4.93 20.36 6.88
CA SER A 219 5.51 20.56 5.55
C SER A 219 6.71 19.66 5.22
N LYS A 220 7.01 18.64 6.02
CA LYS A 220 8.02 17.61 5.74
C LYS A 220 7.33 16.33 5.29
N LEU A 221 7.76 15.79 4.16
CA LEU A 221 7.34 14.47 3.75
C LEU A 221 7.89 13.42 4.70
N THR A 222 7.00 12.69 5.35
CA THR A 222 7.29 11.55 6.21
C THR A 222 6.45 10.34 5.78
N LEU A 223 6.39 9.31 6.59
CA LEU A 223 5.73 8.05 6.26
C LEU A 223 4.87 7.57 7.42
N ILE A 224 3.63 7.13 7.13
CA ILE A 224 2.87 6.28 8.02
C ILE A 224 3.16 4.85 7.59
N HIS A 225 3.68 4.01 8.49
CA HIS A 225 4.08 2.65 8.13
C HIS A 225 4.08 1.69 9.31
N ALA A 226 3.91 0.39 9.04
CA ALA A 226 4.21 -0.64 10.03
C ALA A 226 5.74 -0.79 10.13
N SER A 227 6.31 -0.30 11.23
CA SER A 227 7.75 -0.24 11.45
C SER A 227 8.25 -1.48 12.16
N SER A 228 9.13 -2.26 11.51
CA SER A 228 9.80 -3.40 12.14
C SER A 228 10.75 -2.99 13.27
N THR A 229 11.26 -1.75 13.24
CA THR A 229 12.13 -1.19 14.28
C THR A 229 11.33 -0.72 15.49
N GLU A 230 10.27 0.06 15.28
CA GLU A 230 9.37 0.56 16.33
C GLU A 230 8.38 -0.53 16.82
N LYS A 231 8.33 -1.69 16.14
CA LYS A 231 7.45 -2.84 16.42
C LYS A 231 5.94 -2.54 16.36
N LYS A 232 5.56 -1.50 15.64
CA LYS A 232 4.16 -1.07 15.49
C LYS A 232 3.97 -0.12 14.30
N VAL A 233 2.72 0.18 13.97
CA VAL A 233 2.39 1.24 13.02
C VAL A 233 2.66 2.60 13.66
N VAL A 234 3.38 3.44 12.95
CA VAL A 234 3.78 4.79 13.41
C VAL A 234 3.70 5.82 12.29
N VAL A 235 3.58 7.09 12.66
CA VAL A 235 4.04 8.21 11.83
C VAL A 235 5.54 8.38 12.12
N SER A 236 6.38 8.24 11.11
CA SER A 236 7.82 8.40 11.28
C SER A 236 8.17 9.79 11.82
N LYS A 237 9.05 9.83 12.84
CA LYS A 237 9.54 11.07 13.46
C LYS A 237 10.55 11.81 12.60
N ILE A 238 11.15 11.11 11.62
CA ILE A 238 12.14 11.68 10.70
C ILE A 238 11.53 11.78 9.29
N SER A 239 12.07 12.64 8.46
CA SER A 239 11.61 12.78 7.08
C SER A 239 11.87 11.51 6.26
N LEU A 240 11.09 11.30 5.20
CA LEU A 240 11.33 10.21 4.26
C LEU A 240 12.76 10.26 3.71
N ALA A 241 13.26 11.45 3.35
CA ALA A 241 14.64 11.62 2.89
C ALA A 241 15.66 11.09 3.91
N GLN A 242 15.48 11.40 5.19
CA GLN A 242 16.35 10.88 6.26
C GLN A 242 16.22 9.36 6.42
N MET A 243 15.01 8.81 6.35
CA MET A 243 14.79 7.35 6.41
C MET A 243 15.57 6.62 5.31
N LEU A 244 15.53 7.13 4.08
CA LEU A 244 16.23 6.52 2.94
C LEU A 244 17.75 6.60 3.09
N GLN A 245 18.28 7.71 3.61
CA GLN A 245 19.73 7.88 3.82
C GLN A 245 20.29 6.98 4.92
N GLN A 246 19.49 6.64 5.92
CA GLN A 246 19.89 5.76 7.02
C GLN A 246 19.89 4.27 6.64
N ASN A 247 19.45 3.92 5.42
CA ASN A 247 19.38 2.53 4.97
C ASN A 247 20.23 2.34 3.69
N ASP A 248 21.38 1.67 3.86
CA ASP A 248 22.33 1.41 2.77
C ASP A 248 21.77 0.49 1.69
N ASN A 249 20.80 -0.36 2.03
CA ASN A 249 20.17 -1.25 1.08
C ASN A 249 19.08 -0.56 0.24
N VAL A 250 18.63 0.63 0.60
CA VAL A 250 17.65 1.37 -0.18
C VAL A 250 18.35 2.23 -1.22
N VAL A 251 17.94 2.11 -2.47
CA VAL A 251 18.48 2.88 -3.61
C VAL A 251 17.57 4.03 -4.03
N GLY A 252 16.29 3.97 -3.70
CA GLY A 252 15.31 5.00 -4.04
C GLY A 252 13.89 4.58 -3.71
N ILE A 253 12.93 5.23 -4.34
CA ILE A 253 11.50 4.95 -4.12
C ILE A 253 10.73 4.84 -5.43
N ARG A 254 9.65 4.06 -5.39
CA ARG A 254 8.52 4.16 -6.32
C ARG A 254 7.34 4.78 -5.59
N VAL A 255 6.58 5.60 -6.28
CA VAL A 255 5.40 6.30 -5.75
C VAL A 255 4.19 5.93 -6.57
N LEU A 256 3.18 5.42 -5.92
CA LEU A 256 1.95 4.95 -6.53
C LEU A 256 0.77 5.71 -5.94
N ARG A 257 -0.23 6.01 -6.76
CA ARG A 257 -1.47 6.67 -6.31
C ARG A 257 -2.66 5.76 -6.53
N VAL A 258 -3.49 5.62 -5.51
CA VAL A 258 -4.74 4.85 -5.59
C VAL A 258 -5.77 5.61 -6.43
N LYS A 259 -6.53 4.87 -7.27
CA LYS A 259 -7.60 5.40 -8.14
C LYS A 259 -8.99 5.13 -7.58
#